data_a1676592cca09994f52c159d6b75d8ba
#
_entry.id   a1676592cca09994f52c159d6b75d8ba
#
_cell.length_a   1.000
_cell.length_b   1.000
_cell.length_c   1.000
_cell.angle_alpha   90.00
_cell.angle_beta   90.00
_cell.angle_gamma   90.00
#
_symmetry.space_group_name_H-M   'P 1'
#
loop_
_entity.id
_entity.type
_entity.pdbx_description
1 polymer ?
#
loop_
_entity_poly.entity_id
_entity_poly.type
_entity_poly.pdbx_seq_one_letter_code
_entity_poly.pdbx_strand_id
1 'polypeptide(L)'
;MLPQHPPIAASADSETYPLGENNAHPDSVNALALVTLSHTSVEQRLYSAMLNQNPNDGAEFTSRRLAEITGIRSLSTIRRGLVGLVAKLSAERSHTSGNGRRDQAVTYSAFQPTEILQRRNENAGWLAANGNANHAFGRAITRVTENVQLSRREAQVALWCAEGLTNADIGKRLEVSEQTVKFHLRNVFVKFGVKRRAELISRLLT
;
A
#
# COMPACT_ATOMS: atom_id res chain seq x y z
N MET A 1 -21.53 -61.33 41.46
CA MET A 1 -20.58 -60.51 42.17
C MET A 1 -19.56 -60.03 41.13
N LEU A 2 -19.75 -58.82 40.58
CA LEU A 2 -18.86 -58.20 39.60
C LEU A 2 -18.07 -57.11 40.32
N PRO A 3 -16.75 -56.95 40.12
CA PRO A 3 -15.96 -55.88 40.72
C PRO A 3 -16.21 -54.55 40.04
N GLN A 4 -16.48 -53.54 40.84
CA GLN A 4 -16.64 -52.15 40.41
C GLN A 4 -15.26 -51.52 40.13
N HIS A 5 -15.11 -50.94 38.95
CA HIS A 5 -13.98 -50.11 38.62
C HIS A 5 -14.15 -48.67 39.18
N PRO A 6 -13.10 -48.08 39.73
CA PRO A 6 -13.15 -46.66 40.13
C PRO A 6 -13.10 -45.73 38.93
N PRO A 7 -13.65 -44.48 39.04
CA PRO A 7 -13.69 -43.55 37.95
C PRO A 7 -12.29 -42.93 37.71
N ILE A 8 -11.94 -42.85 36.41
CA ILE A 8 -10.74 -42.19 35.92
C ILE A 8 -10.96 -40.67 36.07
N ALA A 9 -10.13 -40.04 36.91
CA ALA A 9 -10.08 -38.58 36.97
C ALA A 9 -9.48 -38.02 35.67
N ALA A 10 -10.27 -37.27 34.94
CA ALA A 10 -9.82 -36.48 33.81
C ALA A 10 -9.14 -35.22 34.32
N SER A 11 -7.82 -35.19 34.32
CA SER A 11 -7.04 -33.93 34.43
C SER A 11 -7.07 -33.25 33.06
N ALA A 12 -7.88 -32.23 32.94
CA ALA A 12 -7.91 -31.35 31.80
C ALA A 12 -6.91 -30.21 32.09
N ASP A 13 -5.65 -30.42 31.74
CA ASP A 13 -4.70 -29.34 31.55
C ASP A 13 -4.97 -28.69 30.16
N SER A 14 -5.89 -27.74 30.15
CA SER A 14 -6.05 -26.84 29.02
C SER A 14 -4.92 -25.82 29.06
N GLU A 15 -3.81 -26.14 28.42
CA GLU A 15 -2.83 -25.12 28.04
C GLU A 15 -3.49 -24.13 27.08
N THR A 16 -3.93 -23.02 27.65
CA THR A 16 -4.37 -21.85 26.90
C THR A 16 -3.13 -21.19 26.33
N TYR A 17 -2.81 -21.49 25.07
CA TYR A 17 -1.85 -20.69 24.31
C TYR A 17 -2.43 -19.28 24.20
N PRO A 18 -1.71 -18.24 24.63
CA PRO A 18 -2.14 -16.88 24.37
C PRO A 18 -2.05 -16.65 22.86
N LEU A 19 -3.21 -16.63 22.21
CA LEU A 19 -3.35 -16.04 20.87
C LEU A 19 -2.91 -14.60 21.01
N GLY A 20 -1.75 -14.28 20.48
CA GLY A 20 -1.27 -12.92 20.38
C GLY A 20 -2.37 -12.09 19.70
N GLU A 21 -3.01 -11.24 20.49
CA GLU A 21 -3.94 -10.25 20.00
C GLU A 21 -3.18 -9.33 19.05
N ASN A 22 -3.29 -9.62 17.75
CA ASN A 22 -3.02 -8.64 16.71
C ASN A 22 -4.13 -7.59 16.80
N ASN A 23 -4.00 -6.68 17.76
CA ASN A 23 -4.81 -5.47 17.91
C ASN A 23 -4.45 -4.45 16.82
N ALA A 24 -4.47 -4.86 15.55
CA ALA A 24 -4.50 -3.93 14.44
C ALA A 24 -5.91 -3.33 14.42
N HIS A 25 -6.05 -2.07 14.85
CA HIS A 25 -7.30 -1.33 14.78
C HIS A 25 -7.86 -1.45 13.34
N PRO A 26 -9.15 -1.75 13.13
CA PRO A 26 -9.73 -1.94 11.78
C PRO A 26 -9.41 -0.78 10.82
N ASP A 27 -9.28 0.44 11.35
CA ASP A 27 -8.89 1.62 10.58
C ASP A 27 -7.46 1.55 10.03
N SER A 28 -6.52 0.92 10.74
CA SER A 28 -5.13 0.78 10.27
C SER A 28 -4.98 -0.27 9.17
N VAL A 29 -5.79 -1.34 9.20
CA VAL A 29 -5.81 -2.34 8.12
C VAL A 29 -6.36 -1.72 6.83
N ASN A 30 -7.44 -0.95 6.93
CA ASN A 30 -8.00 -0.21 5.80
C ASN A 30 -7.02 0.84 5.26
N ALA A 31 -6.34 1.58 6.13
CA ALA A 31 -5.34 2.57 5.74
C ALA A 31 -4.18 1.93 4.97
N LEU A 32 -3.64 0.80 5.43
CA LEU A 32 -2.58 0.08 4.75
C LEU A 32 -3.02 -0.39 3.36
N ALA A 33 -4.23 -0.94 3.24
CA ALA A 33 -4.79 -1.37 1.95
C ALA A 33 -4.89 -0.18 0.98
N LEU A 34 -5.41 0.96 1.42
CA LEU A 34 -5.54 2.19 0.66
C LEU A 34 -4.19 2.73 0.16
N VAL A 35 -3.21 2.81 1.05
CA VAL A 35 -1.87 3.30 0.72
C VAL A 35 -1.20 2.39 -0.29
N THR A 36 -1.27 1.07 -0.09
CA THR A 36 -0.61 0.09 -0.96
C THR A 36 -1.26 -0.04 -2.34
N LEU A 37 -2.53 0.36 -2.52
CA LEU A 37 -3.16 0.43 -3.85
C LEU A 37 -2.41 1.37 -4.79
N SER A 38 -1.84 2.44 -4.29
CA SER A 38 -1.07 3.41 -5.08
C SER A 38 0.35 2.95 -5.41
N HIS A 39 0.85 1.91 -4.75
CA HIS A 39 2.22 1.43 -4.91
C HIS A 39 2.36 0.41 -6.05
N THR A 40 3.45 0.49 -6.79
CA THR A 40 3.91 -0.61 -7.66
C THR A 40 4.34 -1.81 -6.81
N SER A 41 4.52 -2.98 -7.43
CA SER A 41 4.98 -4.19 -6.71
C SER A 41 6.32 -3.99 -5.99
N VAL A 42 7.23 -3.25 -6.61
CA VAL A 42 8.55 -2.92 -6.01
C VAL A 42 8.38 -1.97 -4.83
N GLU A 43 7.64 -0.88 -5.01
CA GLU A 43 7.35 0.10 -3.96
C GLU A 43 6.68 -0.55 -2.76
N GLN A 44 5.71 -1.42 -3.00
CA GLN A 44 5.03 -2.15 -1.93
C GLN A 44 5.99 -3.05 -1.16
N ARG A 45 6.86 -3.78 -1.87
CA ARG A 45 7.85 -4.66 -1.23
C ARG A 45 8.82 -3.87 -0.37
N LEU A 46 9.28 -2.72 -0.86
CA LEU A 46 10.14 -1.80 -0.10
C LEU A 46 9.40 -1.23 1.11
N TYR A 47 8.21 -0.71 0.91
CA TYR A 47 7.40 -0.12 1.98
C TYR A 47 7.06 -1.12 3.07
N SER A 48 6.60 -2.33 2.72
CA SER A 48 6.34 -3.39 3.69
C SER A 48 7.61 -3.81 4.46
N ALA A 49 8.77 -3.87 3.79
CA ALA A 49 10.03 -4.17 4.45
C ALA A 49 10.43 -3.09 5.47
N MET A 50 10.21 -1.82 5.13
CA MET A 50 10.49 -0.70 6.03
C MET A 50 9.55 -0.72 7.26
N LEU A 51 8.25 -0.95 7.07
CA LEU A 51 7.29 -1.05 8.18
C LEU A 51 7.57 -2.23 9.10
N ASN A 52 7.89 -3.42 8.54
CA ASN A 52 8.14 -4.63 9.33
C ASN A 52 9.42 -4.56 10.18
N GLN A 53 10.40 -3.78 9.75
CA GLN A 53 11.66 -3.61 10.50
C GLN A 53 11.58 -2.51 11.58
N ASN A 54 10.56 -1.67 11.51
CA ASN A 54 10.36 -0.63 12.51
C ASN A 54 8.87 -0.35 12.77
N PRO A 55 8.23 -1.15 13.64
CA PRO A 55 6.85 -0.92 14.03
C PRO A 55 6.62 0.40 14.80
N ASN A 56 7.69 1.02 15.35
CA ASN A 56 7.60 2.14 16.28
C ASN A 56 8.13 3.49 15.74
N ASP A 57 8.08 3.72 14.46
CA ASP A 57 8.40 5.00 13.82
C ASP A 57 9.88 5.49 13.95
N GLY A 58 10.50 5.84 12.84
CA GLY A 58 11.79 6.52 12.81
C GLY A 58 13.02 5.71 12.38
N ALA A 59 12.92 4.43 11.99
CA ALA A 59 14.09 3.74 11.45
C ALA A 59 14.45 4.25 10.07
N GLU A 60 15.74 4.59 9.91
CA GLU A 60 16.30 5.02 8.65
C GLU A 60 16.93 3.85 7.89
N PHE A 61 16.64 3.77 6.61
CA PHE A 61 17.09 2.71 5.72
C PHE A 61 17.93 3.26 4.57
N THR A 62 19.09 2.67 4.35
CA THR A 62 19.85 2.91 3.11
C THR A 62 19.34 2.00 1.99
N SER A 63 19.60 2.37 0.73
CA SER A 63 19.28 1.51 -0.41
C SER A 63 19.94 0.14 -0.35
N ARG A 64 21.16 0.05 0.24
CA ARG A 64 21.87 -1.23 0.43
C ARG A 64 21.18 -2.10 1.48
N ARG A 65 20.78 -1.52 2.60
CA ARG A 65 20.06 -2.24 3.65
C ARG A 65 18.72 -2.78 3.12
N LEU A 66 18.01 -2.00 2.33
CA LEU A 66 16.79 -2.46 1.70
C LEU A 66 17.01 -3.56 0.66
N ALA A 67 18.16 -3.57 -0.04
CA ALA A 67 18.52 -4.67 -0.92
C ALA A 67 18.65 -6.00 -0.16
N GLU A 68 19.33 -5.96 1.00
CA GLU A 68 19.50 -7.12 1.87
C GLU A 68 18.17 -7.65 2.39
N ILE A 69 17.33 -6.76 2.94
CA ILE A 69 16.04 -7.14 3.55
C ILE A 69 15.05 -7.66 2.49
N THR A 70 14.97 -6.99 1.34
CA THR A 70 13.98 -7.32 0.31
C THR A 70 14.45 -8.39 -0.67
N GLY A 71 15.75 -8.67 -0.74
CA GLY A 71 16.33 -9.55 -1.74
C GLY A 71 16.31 -9.00 -3.17
N ILE A 72 16.03 -7.69 -3.35
CA ILE A 72 16.08 -7.05 -4.65
C ILE A 72 17.53 -6.75 -5.01
N ARG A 73 18.09 -7.46 -5.99
CA ARG A 73 19.51 -7.36 -6.36
C ARG A 73 19.89 -6.03 -7.01
N SER A 74 18.95 -5.40 -7.72
CA SER A 74 19.21 -4.17 -8.49
C SER A 74 19.04 -2.92 -7.63
N LEU A 75 20.12 -2.24 -7.28
CA LEU A 75 20.08 -0.97 -6.55
C LEU A 75 19.38 0.14 -7.34
N SER A 76 19.44 0.12 -8.67
CA SER A 76 18.69 1.08 -9.51
C SER A 76 17.18 0.89 -9.40
N THR A 77 16.72 -0.35 -9.31
CA THR A 77 15.30 -0.68 -9.08
C THR A 77 14.86 -0.20 -7.70
N ILE A 78 15.68 -0.44 -6.66
CA ILE A 78 15.39 0.05 -5.31
C ILE A 78 15.31 1.58 -5.28
N ARG A 79 16.30 2.28 -5.84
CA ARG A 79 16.31 3.74 -5.88
C ARG A 79 15.09 4.31 -6.61
N ARG A 80 14.68 3.70 -7.72
CA ARG A 80 13.47 4.10 -8.46
C ARG A 80 12.22 3.89 -7.60
N GLY A 81 12.11 2.76 -6.92
CA GLY A 81 11.00 2.48 -5.99
C GLY A 81 10.96 3.46 -4.82
N LEU A 82 12.12 3.81 -4.23
CA LEU A 82 12.20 4.80 -3.15
C LEU A 82 11.79 6.21 -3.62
N VAL A 83 12.22 6.63 -4.81
CA VAL A 83 11.76 7.89 -5.42
C VAL A 83 10.23 7.87 -5.60
N GLY A 84 9.67 6.75 -6.04
CA GLY A 84 8.21 6.57 -6.15
C GLY A 84 7.49 6.65 -4.81
N LEU A 85 8.04 6.06 -3.75
CA LEU A 85 7.47 6.15 -2.39
C LEU A 85 7.50 7.59 -1.85
N VAL A 86 8.60 8.31 -2.05
CA VAL A 86 8.71 9.72 -1.64
C VAL A 86 7.71 10.59 -2.40
N ALA A 87 7.58 10.42 -3.72
CA ALA A 87 6.61 11.14 -4.54
C ALA A 87 5.15 10.87 -4.13
N LYS A 88 4.88 9.72 -3.51
CA LYS A 88 3.56 9.31 -3.01
C LYS A 88 3.34 9.65 -1.53
N LEU A 89 4.25 10.40 -0.93
CA LEU A 89 4.21 10.76 0.51
C LEU A 89 4.20 9.52 1.43
N SER A 90 4.75 8.41 0.96
CA SER A 90 4.81 7.15 1.71
C SER A 90 6.13 6.96 2.44
N ALA A 91 7.14 7.71 2.05
CA ALA A 91 8.45 7.74 2.69
C ALA A 91 9.05 9.14 2.62
N GLU A 92 9.95 9.41 3.54
CA GLU A 92 10.79 10.61 3.55
C GLU A 92 12.22 10.26 3.19
N ARG A 93 12.89 11.21 2.54
CA ARG A 93 14.30 11.13 2.21
C ARG A 93 15.08 12.06 3.13
N SER A 94 15.98 11.51 3.91
CA SER A 94 16.86 12.24 4.81
C SER A 94 18.31 12.18 4.34
N HIS A 95 19.10 13.14 4.73
CA HIS A 95 20.54 13.16 4.54
C HIS A 95 21.20 13.10 5.92
N THR A 96 21.93 12.05 6.20
CA THR A 96 22.73 12.00 7.44
C THR A 96 23.81 13.08 7.35
N SER A 97 23.75 14.05 8.25
CA SER A 97 24.76 15.09 8.38
C SER A 97 26.02 14.47 8.96
N GLY A 98 26.89 13.97 8.09
CA GLY A 98 28.22 13.53 8.50
C GLY A 98 29.16 14.72 8.62
N ASN A 99 29.92 14.81 9.72
CA ASN A 99 30.97 15.82 9.95
C ASN A 99 31.97 15.84 8.78
N GLY A 100 31.71 16.70 7.79
CA GLY A 100 32.70 17.19 6.84
C GLY A 100 33.32 16.20 5.84
N ARG A 101 32.87 14.93 5.73
CA ARG A 101 33.35 13.98 4.71
C ARG A 101 32.30 13.75 3.63
N ARG A 102 32.77 13.61 2.38
CA ARG A 102 31.98 13.48 1.14
C ARG A 102 31.01 12.29 1.03
N ASP A 103 30.81 11.51 2.10
CA ASP A 103 29.89 10.36 2.15
C ASP A 103 28.65 10.69 2.98
N GLN A 104 27.81 11.62 2.49
CA GLN A 104 26.45 11.77 3.01
C GLN A 104 25.64 10.55 2.55
N ALA A 105 25.42 9.60 3.46
CA ALA A 105 24.53 8.49 3.16
C ALA A 105 23.09 9.01 3.08
N VAL A 106 22.43 8.77 1.94
CA VAL A 106 21.00 9.03 1.79
C VAL A 106 20.23 7.94 2.50
N THR A 107 19.39 8.32 3.44
CA THR A 107 18.50 7.43 4.18
C THR A 107 17.04 7.70 3.86
N TYR A 108 16.20 6.75 4.15
CA TYR A 108 14.76 6.80 3.90
C TYR A 108 14.04 6.24 5.13
N SER A 109 12.97 6.89 5.56
CA SER A 109 12.04 6.41 6.58
C SER A 109 10.65 6.28 6.00
N ALA A 110 9.89 5.25 6.41
CA ALA A 110 8.52 5.07 5.98
C ALA A 110 7.57 5.73 6.99
N PHE A 111 6.53 6.38 6.49
CA PHE A 111 5.43 6.87 7.32
C PHE A 111 4.42 5.76 7.59
N GLN A 112 3.72 5.86 8.72
CA GLN A 112 2.61 4.97 9.02
C GLN A 112 1.45 5.16 8.03
N PRO A 113 0.66 4.11 7.72
CA PRO A 113 -0.42 4.20 6.73
C PRO A 113 -1.43 5.32 7.01
N THR A 114 -1.82 5.51 8.25
CA THR A 114 -2.74 6.58 8.68
C THR A 114 -2.15 7.96 8.46
N GLU A 115 -0.88 8.14 8.77
CA GLU A 115 -0.15 9.39 8.55
C GLU A 115 -0.03 9.71 7.06
N ILE A 116 0.22 8.71 6.21
CA ILE A 116 0.24 8.90 4.75
C ILE A 116 -1.09 9.41 4.23
N LEU A 117 -2.21 8.83 4.70
CA LEU A 117 -3.53 9.28 4.30
C LEU A 117 -3.80 10.72 4.75
N GLN A 118 -3.42 11.06 5.97
CA GLN A 118 -3.52 12.43 6.48
C GLN A 118 -2.68 13.41 5.65
N ARG A 119 -1.40 13.12 5.41
CA ARG A 119 -0.49 13.92 4.59
C ARG A 119 -1.00 14.11 3.16
N ARG A 120 -1.56 13.05 2.57
CA ARG A 120 -2.17 13.13 1.23
C ARG A 120 -3.41 14.00 1.23
N ASN A 121 -4.22 13.94 2.29
CA ASN A 121 -5.42 14.76 2.44
C ASN A 121 -5.07 16.24 2.67
N GLU A 122 -4.08 16.53 3.49
CA GLU A 122 -3.57 17.88 3.74
C GLU A 122 -2.97 18.49 2.47
N ASN A 123 -2.14 17.75 1.74
CA ASN A 123 -1.61 18.19 0.45
C ASN A 123 -2.72 18.33 -0.61
N ALA A 124 -3.73 17.46 -0.60
CA ALA A 124 -4.92 17.60 -1.45
C ALA A 124 -5.71 18.86 -1.07
N GLY A 125 -5.83 19.19 0.21
CA GLY A 125 -6.43 20.43 0.70
C GLY A 125 -5.66 21.68 0.24
N TRP A 126 -4.33 21.67 0.30
CA TRP A 126 -3.49 22.77 -0.17
C TRP A 126 -3.53 22.92 -1.71
N LEU A 127 -3.53 21.81 -2.45
CA LEU A 127 -3.69 21.79 -3.90
C LEU A 127 -5.14 22.07 -4.33
N ALA A 128 -6.14 21.75 -3.50
CA ALA A 128 -7.54 22.06 -3.76
C ALA A 128 -7.85 23.55 -3.57
N ALA A 129 -7.13 24.26 -2.73
CA ALA A 129 -7.15 25.73 -2.68
C ALA A 129 -6.68 26.37 -3.99
N ASN A 130 -5.95 25.58 -4.82
CA ASN A 130 -5.41 25.98 -6.12
C ASN A 130 -5.93 25.17 -7.33
N GLY A 131 -6.89 24.27 -7.16
CA GLY A 131 -7.50 23.52 -8.28
C GLY A 131 -8.15 22.18 -7.91
N ASN A 132 -9.36 21.99 -8.39
CA ASN A 132 -10.32 20.92 -8.13
C ASN A 132 -9.90 19.44 -8.34
N ALA A 133 -8.65 19.14 -8.73
CA ALA A 133 -8.27 17.81 -9.17
C ALA A 133 -8.11 16.77 -8.04
N ASN A 134 -7.76 17.19 -6.83
CA ASN A 134 -7.34 16.26 -5.79
C ASN A 134 -8.44 15.74 -4.85
N HIS A 135 -9.52 16.52 -4.64
CA HIS A 135 -10.73 15.99 -3.99
C HIS A 135 -11.37 14.86 -4.80
N ALA A 136 -11.28 14.97 -6.12
CA ALA A 136 -11.78 13.95 -7.02
C ALA A 136 -11.00 12.63 -6.88
N PHE A 137 -9.68 12.68 -6.73
CA PHE A 137 -8.86 11.46 -6.56
C PHE A 137 -9.10 10.80 -5.20
N GLY A 138 -9.25 11.58 -4.13
CA GLY A 138 -9.66 11.07 -2.82
C GLY A 138 -10.99 10.30 -2.89
N ARG A 139 -11.99 10.84 -3.57
CA ARG A 139 -13.26 10.15 -3.81
C ARG A 139 -13.09 8.86 -4.63
N ALA A 140 -12.23 8.88 -5.65
CA ALA A 140 -11.95 7.68 -6.42
C ALA A 140 -11.35 6.56 -5.55
N ILE A 141 -10.43 6.89 -4.64
CA ILE A 141 -9.88 5.94 -3.69
C ILE A 141 -10.99 5.34 -2.83
N THR A 142 -11.83 6.15 -2.21
CA THR A 142 -12.93 5.69 -1.37
C THR A 142 -13.85 4.74 -2.14
N ARG A 143 -14.29 5.13 -3.34
CA ARG A 143 -15.18 4.30 -4.16
C ARG A 143 -14.57 2.99 -4.63
N VAL A 144 -13.27 2.98 -4.92
CA VAL A 144 -12.57 1.75 -5.30
C VAL A 144 -12.44 0.80 -4.12
N THR A 145 -12.25 1.32 -2.90
CA THR A 145 -12.12 0.50 -1.69
C THR A 145 -13.45 0.01 -1.14
N GLU A 146 -14.50 0.79 -1.28
CA GLU A 146 -15.87 0.37 -0.93
C GLU A 146 -16.39 -0.73 -1.87
N ASN A 147 -15.82 -0.84 -3.07
CA ASN A 147 -16.20 -1.89 -4.01
C ASN A 147 -15.47 -3.21 -3.69
N VAL A 148 -16.03 -3.98 -2.76
CA VAL A 148 -15.50 -5.30 -2.32
C VAL A 148 -15.33 -6.32 -3.45
N GLN A 149 -15.88 -6.10 -4.65
CA GLN A 149 -15.76 -7.01 -5.78
C GLN A 149 -14.50 -6.79 -6.61
N LEU A 150 -13.80 -5.68 -6.44
CA LEU A 150 -12.58 -5.41 -7.19
C LEU A 150 -11.42 -6.26 -6.67
N SER A 151 -10.72 -6.92 -7.58
CA SER A 151 -9.40 -7.43 -7.25
C SER A 151 -8.42 -6.26 -7.07
N ARG A 152 -7.33 -6.51 -6.34
CA ARG A 152 -6.29 -5.50 -6.14
C ARG A 152 -5.78 -4.88 -7.45
N ARG A 153 -5.58 -5.70 -8.50
CA ARG A 153 -5.13 -5.22 -9.81
C ARG A 153 -6.17 -4.37 -10.52
N GLU A 154 -7.43 -4.74 -10.43
CA GLU A 154 -8.52 -3.95 -10.97
C GLU A 154 -8.67 -2.61 -10.24
N ALA A 155 -8.52 -2.60 -8.92
CA ALA A 155 -8.51 -1.38 -8.12
C ALA A 155 -7.36 -0.44 -8.53
N GLN A 156 -6.14 -0.95 -8.69
CA GLN A 156 -4.99 -0.18 -9.18
C GLN A 156 -5.26 0.41 -10.57
N VAL A 157 -5.77 -0.39 -11.49
CA VAL A 157 -6.08 0.05 -12.85
C VAL A 157 -7.19 1.10 -12.86
N ALA A 158 -8.22 0.96 -12.02
CA ALA A 158 -9.30 1.94 -11.88
C ALA A 158 -8.78 3.28 -11.37
N LEU A 159 -7.91 3.28 -10.35
CA LEU A 159 -7.31 4.50 -9.80
C LEU A 159 -6.42 5.22 -10.82
N TRP A 160 -5.55 4.50 -11.53
CA TRP A 160 -4.72 5.10 -12.57
C TRP A 160 -5.55 5.60 -13.75
N CYS A 161 -6.68 4.93 -14.02
CA CYS A 161 -7.66 5.43 -14.98
C CYS A 161 -8.29 6.76 -14.54
N ALA A 162 -8.63 6.91 -13.26
CA ALA A 162 -9.16 8.14 -12.69
C ALA A 162 -8.14 9.28 -12.71
N GLU A 163 -6.85 8.99 -12.56
CA GLU A 163 -5.75 9.97 -12.75
C GLU A 163 -5.55 10.40 -14.21
N GLY A 164 -6.25 9.79 -15.16
CA GLY A 164 -6.15 10.15 -16.57
C GLY A 164 -5.02 9.46 -17.34
N LEU A 165 -4.32 8.48 -16.75
CA LEU A 165 -3.24 7.76 -17.43
C LEU A 165 -3.76 6.94 -18.61
N THR A 166 -2.99 6.86 -19.69
CA THR A 166 -3.28 5.94 -20.79
C THR A 166 -3.06 4.48 -20.38
N ASN A 167 -3.62 3.53 -21.13
CA ASN A 167 -3.39 2.10 -20.85
C ASN A 167 -1.91 1.71 -20.94
N ALA A 168 -1.18 2.35 -21.84
CA ALA A 168 0.27 2.16 -21.97
C ALA A 168 1.03 2.64 -20.73
N ASP A 169 0.65 3.81 -20.18
CA ASP A 169 1.28 4.36 -18.98
C ASP A 169 0.92 3.55 -17.73
N ILE A 170 -0.34 3.11 -17.64
CA ILE A 170 -0.78 2.18 -16.59
C ILE A 170 0.04 0.88 -16.67
N GLY A 171 0.19 0.33 -17.88
CA GLY A 171 0.99 -0.87 -18.10
C GLY A 171 2.43 -0.72 -17.64
N LYS A 172 3.08 0.40 -17.99
CA LYS A 172 4.43 0.72 -17.54
C LYS A 172 4.54 0.80 -16.01
N ARG A 173 3.55 1.45 -15.35
CA ARG A 173 3.54 1.58 -13.87
C ARG A 173 3.31 0.25 -13.16
N LEU A 174 2.48 -0.61 -13.72
CA LEU A 174 2.12 -1.91 -13.14
C LEU A 174 3.06 -3.04 -13.60
N GLU A 175 4.01 -2.75 -14.50
CA GLU A 175 4.94 -3.71 -15.11
C GLU A 175 4.18 -4.84 -15.84
N VAL A 176 3.11 -4.48 -16.54
CA VAL A 176 2.28 -5.39 -17.36
C VAL A 176 2.07 -4.84 -18.76
N SER A 177 1.64 -5.69 -19.70
CA SER A 177 1.32 -5.26 -21.03
C SER A 177 0.09 -4.36 -21.08
N GLU A 178 0.00 -3.50 -22.11
CA GLU A 178 -1.21 -2.69 -22.36
C GLU A 178 -2.44 -3.57 -22.56
N GLN A 179 -2.28 -4.75 -23.15
CA GLN A 179 -3.35 -5.72 -23.31
C GLN A 179 -3.87 -6.25 -21.99
N THR A 180 -2.98 -6.49 -21.02
CA THR A 180 -3.34 -6.87 -19.65
C THR A 180 -4.13 -5.77 -18.96
N VAL A 181 -3.74 -4.51 -19.17
CA VAL A 181 -4.50 -3.36 -18.63
C VAL A 181 -5.91 -3.30 -19.23
N LYS A 182 -6.04 -3.49 -20.55
CA LYS A 182 -7.35 -3.55 -21.24
C LYS A 182 -8.23 -4.67 -20.67
N PHE A 183 -7.64 -5.83 -20.38
CA PHE A 183 -8.35 -6.93 -19.74
C PHE A 183 -8.88 -6.54 -18.35
N HIS A 184 -8.05 -5.96 -17.50
CA HIS A 184 -8.48 -5.49 -16.18
C HIS A 184 -9.54 -4.37 -16.27
N LEU A 185 -9.38 -3.40 -17.18
CA LEU A 185 -10.39 -2.35 -17.39
C LEU A 185 -11.73 -2.91 -17.81
N ARG A 186 -11.76 -3.93 -18.66
CA ARG A 186 -13.01 -4.59 -19.04
C ARG A 186 -13.73 -5.16 -17.82
N ASN A 187 -13.02 -5.82 -16.92
CA ASN A 187 -13.59 -6.34 -15.69
C ASN A 187 -14.06 -5.22 -14.75
N VAL A 188 -13.29 -4.14 -14.63
CA VAL A 188 -13.68 -2.95 -13.88
C VAL A 188 -14.98 -2.35 -14.43
N PHE A 189 -15.10 -2.22 -15.75
CA PHE A 189 -16.32 -1.70 -16.38
C PHE A 189 -17.55 -2.53 -16.03
N VAL A 190 -17.42 -3.86 -16.07
CA VAL A 190 -18.51 -4.77 -15.68
C VAL A 190 -18.90 -4.56 -14.21
N LYS A 191 -17.91 -4.49 -13.31
CA LYS A 191 -18.12 -4.36 -11.86
C LYS A 191 -18.70 -3.00 -11.45
N PHE A 192 -18.37 -1.95 -12.18
CA PHE A 192 -18.96 -0.61 -11.99
C PHE A 192 -20.24 -0.39 -12.78
N GLY A 193 -20.66 -1.33 -13.63
CA GLY A 193 -21.84 -1.19 -14.47
C GLY A 193 -21.72 -0.06 -15.51
N VAL A 194 -20.52 0.19 -16.04
CA VAL A 194 -20.21 1.23 -17.02
C VAL A 194 -19.75 0.62 -18.34
N LYS A 195 -19.94 1.34 -19.44
CA LYS A 195 -19.57 0.87 -20.79
C LYS A 195 -18.31 1.53 -21.35
N ARG A 196 -17.94 2.69 -20.82
CA ARG A 196 -16.86 3.52 -21.37
C ARG A 196 -15.96 4.05 -20.26
N ARG A 197 -14.70 4.33 -20.65
CA ARG A 197 -13.70 4.91 -19.75
C ARG A 197 -14.20 6.23 -19.11
N ALA A 198 -14.81 7.11 -19.92
CA ALA A 198 -15.31 8.38 -19.41
C ALA A 198 -16.39 8.20 -18.34
N GLU A 199 -17.26 7.21 -18.48
CA GLU A 199 -18.27 6.87 -17.49
C GLU A 199 -17.65 6.36 -16.19
N LEU A 200 -16.61 5.52 -16.30
CA LEU A 200 -15.85 5.05 -15.13
C LEU A 200 -15.22 6.23 -14.40
N ILE A 201 -14.51 7.10 -15.12
CA ILE A 201 -13.87 8.29 -14.54
C ILE A 201 -14.90 9.17 -13.85
N SER A 202 -16.00 9.47 -14.52
CA SER A 202 -17.11 10.25 -13.94
C SER A 202 -17.60 9.59 -12.65
N ARG A 203 -17.87 8.28 -12.67
CA ARG A 203 -18.39 7.56 -11.50
C ARG A 203 -17.40 7.47 -10.34
N LEU A 204 -16.12 7.48 -10.61
CA LEU A 204 -15.07 7.49 -9.58
C LEU A 204 -14.85 8.89 -8.98
N LEU A 205 -14.99 9.94 -9.79
CA LEU A 205 -14.66 11.30 -9.39
C LEU A 205 -15.86 12.12 -8.86
N THR A 206 -17.10 11.67 -9.15
CA THR A 206 -18.33 12.30 -8.66
C THR A 206 -18.71 11.78 -7.30
#